data_f6b5301df5881d084c22dac7c907c8a9
#
_entry.id   f6b5301df5881d084c22dac7c907c8a9
#
_cell.length_a   1.000
_cell.length_b   1.000
_cell.length_c   1.000
_cell.angle_alpha   90.00
_cell.angle_beta   90.00
_cell.angle_gamma   90.00
#
_symmetry.space_group_name_H-M   'P 1'
#
loop_
_entity.id
_entity.type
_entity.pdbx_description
1 polymer ?
#
loop_
_entity_poly.entity_id
_entity_poly.type
_entity_poly.pdbx_seq_one_letter_code
_entity_poly.pdbx_strand_id
1 'polypeptide(L)'
;LEQVFDMYEVSEKNCICVTRNADISPDDEVLDIHEDFRHLMKKTLHKRRKMAAVRLEISESLTKDMEKVLCDKLHLTTKQIYRSKAPIKLGFVFGLIDKIPESMKKILLDEPFVPQASRYIAEGPVMNQIKKRDALMSYPYESMDPFLKMIKEAAYDPNVMTIRITIYRLAKKARLVEYLCAAAENGKEVTVLIELRA
;
A
#
# COMPACT_ATOMS: atom_id res chain seq x y z
N LEU A 1 -26.64 -14.03 -8.45
CA LEU A 1 -26.87 -15.21 -7.59
C LEU A 1 -27.71 -16.25 -8.32
N GLU A 2 -28.77 -15.87 -9.00
CA GLU A 2 -29.67 -16.78 -9.78
C GLU A 2 -28.91 -17.59 -10.84
N GLN A 3 -27.85 -17.05 -11.46
CA GLN A 3 -27.00 -17.76 -12.41
C GLN A 3 -26.04 -18.78 -11.76
N VAL A 4 -25.82 -18.68 -10.45
CA VAL A 4 -24.93 -19.58 -9.69
C VAL A 4 -25.73 -20.64 -8.93
N PHE A 5 -26.95 -20.30 -8.54
CA PHE A 5 -27.85 -21.14 -7.75
C PHE A 5 -29.17 -21.34 -8.51
N ASP A 6 -29.09 -21.75 -9.77
CA ASP A 6 -30.23 -21.94 -10.67
C ASP A 6 -31.22 -23.03 -10.22
N MET A 7 -30.75 -23.96 -9.38
CA MET A 7 -31.57 -25.04 -8.81
C MET A 7 -32.21 -24.70 -7.47
N TYR A 8 -31.99 -23.46 -6.95
CA TYR A 8 -32.47 -23.04 -5.63
C TYR A 8 -33.19 -21.70 -5.70
N GLU A 9 -34.25 -21.56 -4.95
CA GLU A 9 -34.86 -20.27 -4.70
C GLU A 9 -34.06 -19.50 -3.65
N VAL A 10 -33.55 -18.32 -4.01
CA VAL A 10 -32.78 -17.47 -3.09
C VAL A 10 -33.75 -16.70 -2.23
N SER A 11 -33.96 -17.13 -0.99
CA SER A 11 -34.84 -16.49 -0.03
C SER A 11 -34.27 -15.22 0.61
N GLU A 12 -32.94 -15.16 0.76
CA GLU A 12 -32.25 -14.01 1.37
C GLU A 12 -30.86 -13.84 0.80
N LYS A 13 -30.44 -12.59 0.60
CA LYS A 13 -29.07 -12.20 0.18
C LYS A 13 -28.61 -10.99 0.97
N ASN A 14 -27.34 -10.97 1.38
CA ASN A 14 -26.76 -9.83 2.08
C ASN A 14 -25.27 -9.73 1.82
N CYS A 15 -24.74 -8.51 1.86
CA CYS A 15 -23.31 -8.30 1.87
C CYS A 15 -22.82 -8.26 3.32
N ILE A 16 -21.80 -9.04 3.62
CA ILE A 16 -21.22 -9.07 4.95
C ILE A 16 -19.71 -8.81 4.89
N CYS A 17 -19.17 -8.24 5.97
CA CYS A 17 -17.74 -8.11 6.17
C CYS A 17 -17.38 -8.58 7.60
N VAL A 18 -16.46 -9.52 7.68
CA VAL A 18 -15.94 -10.02 8.95
C VAL A 18 -14.60 -9.38 9.23
N THR A 19 -14.49 -8.67 10.36
CA THR A 19 -13.20 -8.23 10.90
C THR A 19 -12.72 -9.28 11.88
N ARG A 20 -11.48 -9.74 11.68
CA ARG A 20 -10.84 -10.70 12.58
C ARG A 20 -9.82 -10.00 13.45
N ASN A 21 -9.54 -10.57 14.60
CA ASN A 21 -8.45 -10.13 15.43
C ASN A 21 -7.15 -10.12 14.60
N ALA A 22 -6.32 -9.09 14.76
CA ALA A 22 -5.06 -8.92 14.05
C ALA A 22 -3.88 -8.83 15.04
N ASP A 23 -4.11 -9.22 16.29
CA ASP A 23 -3.14 -9.13 17.39
C ASP A 23 -2.10 -10.26 17.29
N ILE A 24 -1.40 -10.29 16.16
CA ILE A 24 -0.19 -11.10 15.94
C ILE A 24 0.86 -10.18 15.35
N SER A 25 1.98 -10.05 16.04
CA SER A 25 3.17 -9.41 15.52
C SER A 25 4.14 -10.47 14.98
N PRO A 26 4.93 -10.19 13.93
CA PRO A 26 6.06 -11.03 13.58
C PRO A 26 7.06 -11.17 14.71
N ASP A 27 7.10 -10.19 15.62
CA ASP A 27 8.02 -10.16 16.77
C ASP A 27 7.59 -11.13 17.90
N ASP A 28 6.33 -11.61 17.88
CA ASP A 28 5.83 -12.62 18.84
C ASP A 28 6.31 -14.04 18.50
N GLU A 29 6.85 -14.25 17.32
CA GLU A 29 7.48 -15.51 16.93
C GLU A 29 8.98 -15.41 17.18
N VAL A 30 9.55 -16.44 17.79
CA VAL A 30 11.01 -16.54 17.90
C VAL A 30 11.58 -16.47 16.50
N LEU A 31 12.21 -15.33 16.18
CA LEU A 31 12.88 -15.12 14.90
C LEU A 31 14.03 -16.13 14.79
N ASP A 32 13.85 -17.15 13.99
CA ASP A 32 14.99 -17.88 13.48
C ASP A 32 15.77 -16.90 12.59
N ILE A 33 16.99 -16.58 13.00
CA ILE A 33 17.88 -15.60 12.33
C ILE A 33 18.09 -15.94 10.85
N HIS A 34 17.75 -17.15 10.44
CA HIS A 34 17.88 -17.66 9.07
C HIS A 34 16.57 -17.62 8.26
N GLU A 35 15.41 -17.28 8.86
CA GLU A 35 14.14 -17.23 8.12
C GLU A 35 14.00 -15.90 7.34
N ASP A 36 13.75 -15.99 6.02
CA ASP A 36 13.46 -14.80 5.20
C ASP A 36 12.22 -14.06 5.75
N PHE A 37 12.39 -12.79 6.10
CA PHE A 37 11.33 -11.94 6.65
C PHE A 37 10.07 -11.92 5.77
N ARG A 38 10.18 -12.03 4.45
CA ARG A 38 9.02 -12.12 3.54
C ARG A 38 8.25 -13.42 3.74
N HIS A 39 8.95 -14.51 4.04
CA HIS A 39 8.30 -15.79 4.35
C HIS A 39 7.56 -15.72 5.68
N LEU A 40 8.20 -15.16 6.69
CA LEU A 40 7.59 -14.88 8.00
C LEU A 40 6.32 -14.03 7.86
N MET A 41 6.37 -12.94 7.09
CA MET A 41 5.22 -12.07 6.85
C MET A 41 4.06 -12.80 6.14
N LYS A 42 4.35 -13.65 5.16
CA LYS A 42 3.32 -14.48 4.50
C LYS A 42 2.65 -15.44 5.50
N LYS A 43 3.45 -16.07 6.36
CA LYS A 43 2.97 -16.98 7.40
C LYS A 43 2.08 -16.25 8.41
N THR A 44 2.51 -15.09 8.89
CA THR A 44 1.74 -14.22 9.79
C THR A 44 0.41 -13.78 9.16
N LEU A 45 0.41 -13.34 7.91
CA LEU A 45 -0.81 -12.96 7.19
C LEU A 45 -1.77 -14.16 7.00
N HIS A 46 -1.22 -15.37 6.79
CA HIS A 46 -2.04 -16.58 6.71
C HIS A 46 -2.68 -16.93 8.07
N LYS A 47 -1.94 -16.78 9.16
CA LYS A 47 -2.47 -16.97 10.52
C LYS A 47 -3.60 -15.98 10.84
N ARG A 48 -3.46 -14.70 10.46
CA ARG A 48 -4.49 -13.67 10.66
C ARG A 48 -5.83 -14.04 10.05
N ARG A 49 -5.86 -14.73 8.92
CA ARG A 49 -7.10 -15.22 8.29
C ARG A 49 -7.86 -16.24 9.13
N LYS A 50 -7.18 -16.93 10.04
CA LYS A 50 -7.75 -17.96 10.91
C LYS A 50 -8.09 -17.45 12.31
N MET A 51 -7.75 -16.19 12.63
CA MET A 51 -8.02 -15.62 13.95
C MET A 51 -9.51 -15.40 14.19
N ALA A 52 -9.87 -15.31 15.47
CA ALA A 52 -11.24 -15.12 15.90
C ALA A 52 -11.88 -13.89 15.25
N ALA A 53 -13.12 -14.02 14.80
CA ALA A 53 -13.91 -12.88 14.36
C ALA A 53 -14.20 -11.99 15.58
N VAL A 54 -14.12 -10.67 15.42
CA VAL A 54 -14.38 -9.69 16.47
C VAL A 54 -15.51 -8.73 16.11
N ARG A 55 -15.82 -8.61 14.81
CA ARG A 55 -16.85 -7.72 14.29
C ARG A 55 -17.46 -8.30 13.02
N LEU A 56 -18.77 -8.21 12.88
CA LEU A 56 -19.54 -8.50 11.68
C LEU A 56 -20.27 -7.24 11.23
N GLU A 57 -20.00 -6.79 10.01
CA GLU A 57 -20.74 -5.71 9.35
C GLU A 57 -21.69 -6.33 8.33
N ILE A 58 -22.92 -5.84 8.28
CA ILE A 58 -23.96 -6.27 7.35
C ILE A 58 -24.58 -5.07 6.64
N SER A 59 -24.90 -5.21 5.35
CA SER A 59 -25.43 -4.10 4.53
C SER A 59 -26.92 -3.87 4.71
N GLU A 60 -27.65 -4.90 5.11
CA GLU A 60 -29.11 -4.87 5.27
C GLU A 60 -29.51 -5.67 6.52
N SER A 61 -30.79 -5.64 6.85
CA SER A 61 -31.31 -6.50 7.93
C SER A 61 -31.26 -7.97 7.54
N LEU A 62 -30.77 -8.81 8.40
CA LEU A 62 -30.83 -10.25 8.27
C LEU A 62 -32.08 -10.79 9.01
N THR A 63 -32.60 -11.93 8.54
CA THR A 63 -33.53 -12.71 9.34
C THR A 63 -32.87 -13.16 10.65
N LYS A 64 -33.68 -13.35 11.69
CA LYS A 64 -33.17 -13.82 12.99
C LYS A 64 -32.43 -15.16 12.89
N ASP A 65 -32.90 -16.04 12.02
CA ASP A 65 -32.29 -17.35 11.80
C ASP A 65 -30.93 -17.22 11.14
N MET A 66 -30.80 -16.38 10.11
CA MET A 66 -29.50 -16.13 9.44
C MET A 66 -28.52 -15.42 10.40
N GLU A 67 -29.00 -14.45 11.18
CA GLU A 67 -28.19 -13.77 12.20
C GLU A 67 -27.64 -14.77 13.22
N LYS A 68 -28.48 -15.70 13.69
CA LYS A 68 -28.08 -16.77 14.59
C LYS A 68 -27.02 -17.68 13.96
N VAL A 69 -27.25 -18.13 12.73
CA VAL A 69 -26.30 -19.00 12.01
C VAL A 69 -24.93 -18.30 11.89
N LEU A 70 -24.91 -17.01 11.54
CA LEU A 70 -23.64 -16.26 11.41
C LEU A 70 -22.97 -16.08 12.78
N CYS A 71 -23.72 -15.77 13.84
CA CYS A 71 -23.17 -15.68 15.19
C CYS A 71 -22.54 -17.00 15.63
N ASP A 72 -23.26 -18.10 15.44
CA ASP A 72 -22.79 -19.44 15.84
C ASP A 72 -21.52 -19.85 15.06
N LYS A 73 -21.53 -19.63 13.74
CA LYS A 73 -20.39 -19.98 12.88
C LYS A 73 -19.14 -19.11 13.07
N LEU A 74 -19.33 -17.85 13.44
CA LEU A 74 -18.25 -16.89 13.64
C LEU A 74 -17.87 -16.73 15.12
N HIS A 75 -18.60 -17.40 16.02
CA HIS A 75 -18.46 -17.26 17.48
C HIS A 75 -18.60 -15.79 17.94
N LEU A 76 -19.59 -15.10 17.40
CA LEU A 76 -19.90 -13.71 17.73
C LEU A 76 -21.19 -13.62 18.57
N THR A 77 -21.31 -12.52 19.28
CA THR A 77 -22.55 -12.10 19.93
C THR A 77 -23.27 -11.06 19.08
N THR A 78 -24.57 -10.86 19.32
CA THR A 78 -25.35 -9.82 18.63
C THR A 78 -24.82 -8.41 18.84
N LYS A 79 -24.09 -8.16 19.94
CA LYS A 79 -23.42 -6.87 20.22
C LYS A 79 -22.26 -6.55 19.27
N GLN A 80 -21.76 -7.56 18.55
CA GLN A 80 -20.65 -7.43 17.60
C GLN A 80 -21.12 -7.31 16.15
N ILE A 81 -22.44 -7.21 15.93
CA ILE A 81 -23.06 -7.01 14.63
C ILE A 81 -23.34 -5.53 14.42
N TYR A 82 -22.83 -4.99 13.32
CA TYR A 82 -23.00 -3.60 12.92
C TYR A 82 -23.77 -3.53 11.60
N ARG A 83 -24.87 -2.80 11.59
CA ARG A 83 -25.69 -2.60 10.38
C ARG A 83 -25.34 -1.26 9.76
N SER A 84 -25.08 -1.26 8.46
CA SER A 84 -24.75 -0.06 7.71
C SER A 84 -25.64 0.07 6.47
N LYS A 85 -26.22 1.22 6.27
CA LYS A 85 -26.91 1.58 5.02
C LYS A 85 -25.93 1.95 3.90
N ALA A 86 -24.70 2.29 4.27
CA ALA A 86 -23.63 2.56 3.31
C ALA A 86 -23.01 1.25 2.81
N PRO A 87 -22.43 1.22 1.61
CA PRO A 87 -21.68 0.06 1.14
C PRO A 87 -20.57 -0.32 2.10
N ILE A 88 -20.45 -1.62 2.37
CA ILE A 88 -19.40 -2.14 3.23
C ILE A 88 -18.08 -2.14 2.45
N LYS A 89 -16.99 -1.69 3.10
CA LYS A 89 -15.65 -1.62 2.50
C LYS A 89 -15.60 -0.80 1.21
N LEU A 90 -15.53 0.50 1.35
CA LEU A 90 -15.47 1.45 0.23
C LEU A 90 -14.21 1.33 -0.66
N GLY A 91 -13.28 0.42 -0.38
CA GLY A 91 -12.08 0.21 -1.19
C GLY A 91 -12.33 -0.10 -2.67
N PHE A 92 -13.52 -0.62 -3.02
CA PHE A 92 -13.91 -0.84 -4.41
C PHE A 92 -13.99 0.46 -5.24
N VAL A 93 -14.19 1.61 -4.57
CA VAL A 93 -14.27 2.94 -5.21
C VAL A 93 -12.98 3.25 -5.99
N PHE A 94 -11.82 2.84 -5.48
CA PHE A 94 -10.56 3.01 -6.22
C PHE A 94 -10.55 2.28 -7.56
N GLY A 95 -11.13 1.09 -7.62
CA GLY A 95 -11.28 0.35 -8.89
C GLY A 95 -12.39 0.88 -9.81
N LEU A 96 -13.34 1.65 -9.27
CA LEU A 96 -14.38 2.31 -10.04
C LEU A 96 -13.81 3.47 -10.86
N ILE A 97 -12.86 4.21 -10.31
CA ILE A 97 -12.23 5.36 -10.97
C ILE A 97 -11.68 4.98 -12.34
N ASP A 98 -11.05 3.82 -12.44
CA ASP A 98 -10.48 3.33 -13.70
C ASP A 98 -11.55 2.99 -14.76
N LYS A 99 -12.79 2.76 -14.34
CA LYS A 99 -13.90 2.36 -15.19
C LYS A 99 -14.87 3.50 -15.54
N ILE A 100 -14.71 4.65 -14.92
CA ILE A 100 -15.52 5.83 -15.20
C ILE A 100 -15.10 6.42 -16.56
N PRO A 101 -16.08 6.78 -17.45
CA PRO A 101 -15.77 7.48 -18.68
C PRO A 101 -15.03 8.80 -18.44
N GLU A 102 -14.10 9.16 -19.34
CA GLU A 102 -13.27 10.38 -19.18
C GLU A 102 -14.10 11.66 -19.06
N SER A 103 -15.28 11.72 -19.71
CA SER A 103 -16.20 12.84 -19.57
C SER A 103 -16.70 13.04 -18.14
N MET A 104 -16.90 11.94 -17.40
CA MET A 104 -17.34 11.98 -16.01
C MET A 104 -16.18 12.20 -15.05
N LYS A 105 -14.98 11.71 -15.37
CA LYS A 105 -13.79 11.95 -14.54
C LYS A 105 -13.52 13.44 -14.36
N LYS A 106 -13.69 14.24 -15.42
CA LYS A 106 -13.52 15.70 -15.35
C LYS A 106 -14.48 16.41 -14.38
N ILE A 107 -15.62 15.77 -14.06
CA ILE A 107 -16.60 16.32 -13.13
C ILE A 107 -16.41 15.79 -11.71
N LEU A 108 -15.99 14.52 -11.59
CA LEU A 108 -15.96 13.79 -10.33
C LEU A 108 -14.61 13.79 -9.65
N LEU A 109 -13.54 14.07 -10.39
CA LEU A 109 -12.17 14.07 -9.86
C LEU A 109 -11.59 15.46 -9.97
N ASP A 110 -10.81 15.84 -8.97
CA ASP A 110 -9.96 17.01 -9.03
C ASP A 110 -8.85 16.83 -10.07
N GLU A 111 -8.36 17.93 -10.61
CA GLU A 111 -7.20 17.88 -11.49
C GLU A 111 -5.98 17.30 -10.75
N PRO A 112 -5.20 16.42 -11.41
CA PRO A 112 -4.01 15.86 -10.79
C PRO A 112 -3.05 16.97 -10.39
N PHE A 113 -2.58 16.92 -9.15
CA PHE A 113 -1.56 17.84 -8.69
C PHE A 113 -0.25 17.63 -9.47
N VAL A 114 0.27 18.70 -10.05
CA VAL A 114 1.55 18.72 -10.77
C VAL A 114 2.60 19.38 -9.88
N PRO A 115 3.62 18.62 -9.41
CA PRO A 115 4.70 19.19 -8.63
C PRO A 115 5.45 20.30 -9.40
N GLN A 116 5.80 21.36 -8.71
CA GLN A 116 6.51 22.49 -9.29
C GLN A 116 7.99 22.16 -9.49
N ALA A 117 8.63 22.89 -10.39
CA ALA A 117 10.08 22.82 -10.53
C ALA A 117 10.78 23.34 -9.27
N SER A 118 11.92 22.78 -8.94
CA SER A 118 12.71 23.26 -7.79
C SER A 118 13.17 24.70 -8.01
N ARG A 119 13.07 25.49 -6.93
CA ARG A 119 13.62 26.87 -6.89
C ARG A 119 15.14 26.91 -6.72
N TYR A 120 15.71 25.81 -6.22
CA TYR A 120 17.13 25.75 -5.85
C TYR A 120 17.98 24.99 -6.87
N ILE A 121 17.35 24.13 -7.67
CA ILE A 121 18.03 23.31 -8.66
C ILE A 121 17.58 23.74 -10.07
N ALA A 122 18.50 24.34 -10.81
CA ALA A 122 18.29 24.72 -12.21
C ALA A 122 18.56 23.52 -13.14
N GLU A 123 18.36 23.74 -14.43
CA GLU A 123 18.76 22.77 -15.45
C GLU A 123 20.27 22.49 -15.40
N GLY A 124 20.67 21.27 -15.74
CA GLY A 124 22.07 20.86 -15.74
C GLY A 124 22.42 19.83 -14.67
N PRO A 125 23.70 19.51 -14.46
CA PRO A 125 24.15 18.54 -13.47
C PRO A 125 23.85 18.99 -12.04
N VAL A 126 23.10 18.16 -11.33
CA VAL A 126 22.67 18.47 -9.95
C VAL A 126 23.83 18.41 -8.97
N MET A 127 24.72 17.41 -9.11
CA MET A 127 25.89 17.26 -8.26
C MET A 127 26.79 18.51 -8.26
N ASN A 128 26.92 19.17 -9.42
CA ASN A 128 27.72 20.40 -9.53
C ASN A 128 27.05 21.59 -8.83
N GLN A 129 25.72 21.59 -8.73
CA GLN A 129 24.97 22.68 -8.09
C GLN A 129 25.01 22.54 -6.58
N ILE A 130 24.80 21.34 -6.03
CA ILE A 130 24.83 21.11 -4.59
C ILE A 130 26.24 21.22 -3.97
N LYS A 131 27.30 21.06 -4.76
CA LYS A 131 28.68 21.36 -4.33
C LYS A 131 28.91 22.86 -4.08
N LYS A 132 28.08 23.72 -4.66
CA LYS A 132 28.23 25.20 -4.56
C LYS A 132 27.35 25.81 -3.49
N ARG A 133 26.19 25.20 -3.23
CA ARG A 133 25.21 25.69 -2.23
C ARG A 133 24.26 24.58 -1.82
N ASP A 134 23.72 24.70 -0.63
CA ASP A 134 22.64 23.84 -0.15
C ASP A 134 21.36 24.03 -0.98
N ALA A 135 20.61 22.96 -1.16
CA ALA A 135 19.32 22.99 -1.82
C ALA A 135 18.25 22.37 -0.92
N LEU A 136 17.24 23.16 -0.59
CA LEU A 136 16.06 22.69 0.15
C LEU A 136 14.96 22.35 -0.84
N MET A 137 14.35 21.18 -0.67
CA MET A 137 13.23 20.73 -1.51
C MET A 137 12.04 20.34 -0.65
N SER A 138 10.84 20.79 -1.05
CA SER A 138 9.60 20.55 -0.33
C SER A 138 8.72 19.57 -1.06
N TYR A 139 8.70 18.32 -0.61
CA TYR A 139 7.84 17.28 -1.20
C TYR A 139 6.49 17.23 -0.48
N PRO A 140 5.40 16.93 -1.18
CA PRO A 140 5.26 16.61 -2.62
C PRO A 140 5.07 17.83 -3.54
N TYR A 141 5.27 19.04 -3.06
CA TYR A 141 5.00 20.28 -3.80
C TYR A 141 6.02 20.56 -4.90
N GLU A 142 7.26 20.17 -4.68
CA GLU A 142 8.31 20.21 -5.69
C GLU A 142 8.57 18.82 -6.28
N SER A 143 9.05 18.77 -7.54
CA SER A 143 9.34 17.52 -8.24
C SER A 143 10.49 16.75 -7.57
N MET A 144 10.34 15.43 -7.51
CA MET A 144 11.41 14.50 -7.11
C MET A 144 12.51 14.35 -8.17
N ASP A 145 12.32 14.87 -9.37
CA ASP A 145 13.27 14.67 -10.48
C ASP A 145 14.69 15.14 -10.18
N PRO A 146 14.95 16.28 -9.51
CA PRO A 146 16.30 16.67 -9.14
C PRO A 146 16.97 15.65 -8.21
N PHE A 147 16.25 15.12 -7.24
CA PHE A 147 16.77 14.07 -6.34
C PHE A 147 17.10 12.79 -7.11
N LEU A 148 16.19 12.32 -7.96
CA LEU A 148 16.43 11.14 -8.80
C LEU A 148 17.59 11.34 -9.76
N LYS A 149 17.71 12.55 -10.32
CA LYS A 149 18.83 12.92 -11.18
C LYS A 149 20.16 12.92 -10.44
N MET A 150 20.18 13.44 -9.20
CA MET A 150 21.36 13.38 -8.33
C MET A 150 21.83 11.93 -8.11
N ILE A 151 20.92 11.02 -7.77
CA ILE A 151 21.28 9.60 -7.58
C ILE A 151 21.76 8.97 -8.88
N LYS A 152 21.13 9.30 -10.01
CA LYS A 152 21.60 8.86 -11.33
C LYS A 152 23.00 9.38 -11.63
N GLU A 153 23.26 10.66 -11.42
CA GLU A 153 24.61 11.24 -11.61
C GLU A 153 25.63 10.56 -10.70
N ALA A 154 25.28 10.36 -9.42
CA ALA A 154 26.14 9.66 -8.45
C ALA A 154 26.46 8.22 -8.85
N ALA A 155 25.53 7.52 -9.51
CA ALA A 155 25.76 6.16 -9.99
C ALA A 155 26.87 6.06 -11.03
N TYR A 156 27.10 7.11 -11.80
CA TYR A 156 28.10 7.15 -12.91
C TYR A 156 29.33 8.05 -12.61
N ASP A 157 29.29 8.90 -11.60
CA ASP A 157 30.41 9.76 -11.22
C ASP A 157 31.54 8.91 -10.59
N PRO A 158 32.74 8.85 -11.16
CA PRO A 158 33.85 8.06 -10.61
C PRO A 158 34.35 8.55 -9.24
N ASN A 159 34.03 9.79 -8.87
CA ASN A 159 34.40 10.35 -7.58
C ASN A 159 33.41 9.98 -6.45
N VAL A 160 32.28 9.38 -6.77
CA VAL A 160 31.34 8.86 -5.77
C VAL A 160 31.70 7.41 -5.46
N MET A 161 32.07 7.14 -4.23
CA MET A 161 32.44 5.82 -3.75
C MET A 161 31.30 5.07 -3.12
N THR A 162 30.45 5.79 -2.37
CA THR A 162 29.40 5.19 -1.52
C THR A 162 28.08 5.93 -1.69
N ILE A 163 26.97 5.19 -1.73
CA ILE A 163 25.61 5.72 -1.64
C ILE A 163 24.91 5.04 -0.46
N ARG A 164 24.44 5.82 0.50
CA ARG A 164 23.68 5.33 1.65
C ARG A 164 22.31 6.01 1.70
N ILE A 165 21.25 5.23 1.75
CA ILE A 165 19.90 5.76 1.70
C ILE A 165 18.95 4.97 2.62
N THR A 166 18.06 5.70 3.29
CA THR A 166 16.94 5.12 4.04
C THR A 166 15.65 5.41 3.28
N ILE A 167 14.86 4.37 3.04
CA ILE A 167 13.61 4.46 2.28
C ILE A 167 12.49 3.87 3.13
N TYR A 168 11.52 4.71 3.49
CA TYR A 168 10.36 4.26 4.24
C TYR A 168 9.36 3.51 3.34
N ARG A 169 9.08 4.05 2.14
CA ARG A 169 8.12 3.47 1.21
C ARG A 169 8.56 3.64 -0.24
N LEU A 170 8.43 2.58 -1.02
CA LEU A 170 8.73 2.58 -2.45
C LEU A 170 7.45 2.47 -3.29
N ALA A 171 7.40 3.22 -4.39
CA ALA A 171 6.42 3.00 -5.43
C ALA A 171 6.75 1.72 -6.22
N LYS A 172 5.73 1.09 -6.81
CA LYS A 172 5.97 0.03 -7.79
C LYS A 172 6.78 0.59 -8.96
N LYS A 173 7.84 -0.10 -9.37
CA LYS A 173 8.75 0.31 -10.46
C LYS A 173 9.40 1.68 -10.20
N ALA A 174 9.98 1.87 -9.02
CA ALA A 174 10.64 3.12 -8.66
C ALA A 174 11.99 3.26 -9.41
N ARG A 175 12.13 4.31 -10.22
CA ARG A 175 13.41 4.68 -10.89
C ARG A 175 14.60 4.77 -9.93
N LEU A 176 14.33 5.12 -8.68
CA LEU A 176 15.34 5.16 -7.63
C LEU A 176 16.07 3.82 -7.47
N VAL A 177 15.31 2.70 -7.48
CA VAL A 177 15.90 1.36 -7.34
C VAL A 177 16.79 1.05 -8.54
N GLU A 178 16.35 1.39 -9.76
CA GLU A 178 17.15 1.19 -10.98
C GLU A 178 18.50 1.93 -10.90
N TYR A 179 18.50 3.18 -10.39
CA TYR A 179 19.73 3.96 -10.25
C TYR A 179 20.65 3.42 -9.13
N LEU A 180 20.08 2.91 -8.05
CA LEU A 180 20.86 2.27 -6.98
C LEU A 180 21.49 0.96 -7.45
N CYS A 181 20.77 0.15 -8.21
CA CYS A 181 21.30 -1.06 -8.84
C CYS A 181 22.45 -0.70 -9.83
N ALA A 182 22.22 0.30 -10.71
CA ALA A 182 23.25 0.76 -11.61
C ALA A 182 24.50 1.28 -10.88
N ALA A 183 24.34 1.93 -9.73
CA ALA A 183 25.47 2.35 -8.89
C ALA A 183 26.28 1.15 -8.38
N ALA A 184 25.61 0.11 -7.88
CA ALA A 184 26.25 -1.11 -7.41
C ALA A 184 26.98 -1.85 -8.55
N GLU A 185 26.33 -1.95 -9.72
CA GLU A 185 26.93 -2.53 -10.93
C GLU A 185 28.16 -1.76 -11.42
N ASN A 186 28.21 -0.44 -11.18
CA ASN A 186 29.37 0.42 -11.46
C ASN A 186 30.43 0.37 -10.33
N GLY A 187 30.35 -0.60 -9.42
CA GLY A 187 31.35 -0.86 -8.38
C GLY A 187 31.29 0.07 -7.18
N LYS A 188 30.18 0.77 -6.96
CA LYS A 188 29.99 1.62 -5.78
C LYS A 188 29.47 0.83 -4.60
N GLU A 189 29.84 1.21 -3.38
CA GLU A 189 29.26 0.68 -2.16
C GLU A 189 27.86 1.28 -1.98
N VAL A 190 26.81 0.44 -2.10
CA VAL A 190 25.41 0.89 -1.96
C VAL A 190 24.77 0.24 -0.74
N THR A 191 24.42 1.06 0.25
CA THR A 191 23.70 0.61 1.45
C THR A 191 22.29 1.19 1.45
N VAL A 192 21.27 0.32 1.51
CA VAL A 192 19.87 0.74 1.51
C VAL A 192 19.15 0.15 2.72
N LEU A 193 18.59 1.03 3.56
CA LEU A 193 17.69 0.63 4.64
C LEU A 193 16.25 0.82 4.16
N ILE A 194 15.45 -0.25 4.17
CA ILE A 194 14.06 -0.23 3.69
C ILE A 194 13.13 -0.73 4.78
N GLU A 195 11.99 -0.01 5.00
CA GLU A 195 10.90 -0.49 5.84
C GLU A 195 10.00 -1.46 5.05
N LEU A 196 10.11 -2.74 5.34
CA LEU A 196 9.37 -3.78 4.61
C LEU A 196 7.88 -3.87 4.99
N ARG A 197 7.47 -3.25 6.09
CA ARG A 197 6.08 -3.22 6.57
C ARG A 197 5.28 -2.03 6.01
N ALA A 198 5.94 -1.10 5.36
CA ALA A 198 5.32 0.12 4.83
C ALA A 198 4.55 -0.10 3.51
#